data_f808b18eec13dc92f9c4fb07f69712ab
#
_entry.id   f808b18eec13dc92f9c4fb07f69712ab
#
_cell.length_a   1.000
_cell.length_b   1.000
_cell.length_c   1.000
_cell.angle_alpha   90.00
_cell.angle_beta   90.00
_cell.angle_gamma   90.00
#
_symmetry.space_group_name_H-M   'P 1'
#
loop_
_entity.id
_entity.type
_entity.pdbx_description
1 polymer ?
#
loop_
_entity_poly.entity_id
_entity_poly.type
_entity_poly.pdbx_seq_one_letter_code
_entity_poly.pdbx_strand_id
1 'polypeptide(L)'
;MKKVISVFLAVILALSTFAFGTTVSFADEQNDFYYEDDYSTPDQSVISDISVSCVGKTDIEIYWNCSYYGWVDGYEISLFDDKTNTYYPKAYVDGDNYYCVLRSLNKNTGYKICVRSYVFQNGSYAFGDYSAPVSVMTAPKCTSLSSAKYTSKGKVSVKWKKAKNVSGYVIEYSRNKKFKDDGSKCTVFVSGKSKSSKTISGLAKGKYYFRIATYKTIGNARYISTFSKVKSTTVKSNLSVKQMLNAVKTDNSGAKQIKRYTDGGVNISKYKTTYDKFKAIYVWHAKNFKKHGWNCVGCNSNFNNCLAALFAKSQKRYDSFITLEAGKVKNNDGSRPIHKWAVIYLAGKPYIFDPRLQGYTKSYTPTTYFAIAKGSKRAKAIYIYENGYGTFYPDESNVYLQYCVDRIK
;
A
#
# COMPACT_ATOMS: atom_id res chain seq x y z
N MET A 1 7.06 5.69 -33.73
CA MET A 1 6.11 5.82 -32.62
C MET A 1 6.23 4.56 -31.76
N LYS A 2 7.01 4.62 -30.68
CA LYS A 2 7.29 3.46 -29.81
C LYS A 2 6.29 3.46 -28.66
N LYS A 3 5.49 2.40 -28.57
CA LYS A 3 4.61 2.13 -27.43
C LYS A 3 5.47 1.77 -26.22
N VAL A 4 5.35 2.51 -25.14
CA VAL A 4 5.92 2.14 -23.84
C VAL A 4 4.91 1.20 -23.19
N ILE A 5 5.28 -0.07 -23.08
CA ILE A 5 4.56 -1.08 -22.31
C ILE A 5 5.05 -0.92 -20.87
N SER A 6 4.15 -0.50 -19.97
CA SER A 6 4.42 -0.51 -18.54
C SER A 6 4.12 -1.89 -18.00
N VAL A 7 5.17 -2.63 -17.72
CA VAL A 7 5.10 -3.95 -17.07
C VAL A 7 5.01 -3.70 -15.55
N PHE A 8 3.86 -3.95 -14.96
CA PHE A 8 3.72 -4.10 -13.51
C PHE A 8 3.97 -5.56 -13.16
N LEU A 9 5.15 -5.83 -12.64
CA LEU A 9 5.50 -7.13 -12.09
C LEU A 9 4.89 -7.23 -10.68
N ALA A 10 3.83 -8.02 -10.53
CA ALA A 10 3.35 -8.45 -9.22
C ALA A 10 4.19 -9.66 -8.80
N VAL A 11 5.10 -9.47 -7.84
CA VAL A 11 5.88 -10.57 -7.25
C VAL A 11 5.03 -11.17 -6.13
N ILE A 12 4.53 -12.37 -6.36
CA ILE A 12 3.99 -13.24 -5.30
C ILE A 12 5.18 -14.01 -4.75
N LEU A 13 5.65 -13.67 -3.54
CA LEU A 13 6.59 -14.49 -2.79
C LEU A 13 5.82 -15.47 -1.93
N ALA A 14 5.79 -16.72 -2.36
CA ALA A 14 5.46 -17.83 -1.48
C ALA A 14 6.71 -18.19 -0.67
N LEU A 15 6.59 -18.17 0.65
CA LEU A 15 7.57 -18.70 1.59
C LEU A 15 7.59 -20.23 1.50
N SER A 16 8.69 -20.80 1.04
CA SER A 16 9.03 -22.18 1.33
C SER A 16 10.39 -22.24 2.02
N THR A 17 10.37 -22.67 3.25
CA THR A 17 11.52 -23.00 4.07
C THR A 17 12.00 -24.42 3.80
N PHE A 18 13.31 -24.56 3.60
CA PHE A 18 14.20 -25.66 3.95
C PHE A 18 14.04 -27.06 3.35
N ALA A 19 15.11 -27.56 2.75
CA ALA A 19 15.85 -28.70 3.32
C ALA A 19 17.22 -28.90 2.63
N PHE A 20 18.15 -29.31 3.44
CA PHE A 20 19.56 -29.62 3.19
C PHE A 20 19.77 -30.74 2.18
N GLY A 21 20.93 -30.67 1.50
CA GLY A 21 21.36 -31.59 0.49
C GLY A 21 21.69 -33.00 0.96
N THR A 22 21.56 -33.89 0.02
CA THR A 22 22.40 -35.08 -0.12
C THR A 22 22.54 -35.33 -1.62
N THR A 23 23.79 -35.38 -2.08
CA THR A 23 24.11 -35.83 -3.43
C THR A 23 23.80 -37.31 -3.55
N VAL A 24 22.87 -37.63 -4.45
CA VAL A 24 22.64 -38.99 -4.91
C VAL A 24 23.00 -39.05 -6.35
N SER A 25 24.01 -39.86 -6.68
CA SER A 25 24.34 -40.21 -8.06
C SER A 25 23.23 -41.06 -8.64
N PHE A 26 22.67 -40.66 -9.77
CA PHE A 26 21.75 -41.51 -10.53
C PHE A 26 22.53 -42.29 -11.55
N ALA A 27 22.45 -43.63 -11.48
CA ALA A 27 22.82 -44.53 -12.55
C ALA A 27 21.75 -44.37 -13.65
N ASP A 28 22.24 -44.30 -14.88
CA ASP A 28 21.44 -44.40 -16.11
C ASP A 28 20.78 -45.79 -16.17
N GLU A 29 19.47 -45.84 -15.97
CA GLU A 29 18.63 -46.88 -16.53
C GLU A 29 17.63 -46.21 -17.49
N GLN A 30 17.89 -46.37 -18.78
CA GLN A 30 16.90 -46.12 -19.81
C GLN A 30 15.74 -47.10 -19.63
N ASN A 31 14.69 -46.65 -18.97
CA ASN A 31 13.37 -47.24 -19.07
C ASN A 31 12.56 -46.32 -20.01
N ASP A 32 12.41 -46.77 -21.25
CA ASP A 32 11.38 -46.28 -22.17
C ASP A 32 10.02 -46.60 -21.55
N PHE A 33 9.53 -45.71 -20.72
CA PHE A 33 8.11 -45.68 -20.39
C PHE A 33 7.37 -45.05 -21.56
N TYR A 34 6.80 -45.90 -22.40
CA TYR A 34 5.66 -45.49 -23.21
C TYR A 34 4.56 -45.06 -22.26
N TYR A 35 4.36 -43.75 -22.10
CA TYR A 35 3.11 -43.24 -21.57
C TYR A 35 2.06 -43.55 -22.64
N GLU A 36 1.23 -44.57 -22.40
CA GLU A 36 -0.10 -44.58 -23.00
C GLU A 36 -0.74 -43.26 -22.61
N ASP A 37 -1.09 -42.43 -23.61
CA ASP A 37 -1.87 -41.22 -23.43
C ASP A 37 -3.23 -41.62 -22.80
N ASP A 38 -3.24 -41.77 -21.50
CA ASP A 38 -4.46 -41.89 -20.73
C ASP A 38 -5.13 -40.48 -20.80
N TYR A 39 -5.98 -40.33 -21.81
CA TYR A 39 -6.82 -39.14 -21.95
C TYR A 39 -7.71 -39.00 -20.74
N SER A 40 -7.14 -38.46 -19.68
CA SER A 40 -7.84 -38.23 -18.44
C SER A 40 -8.96 -37.22 -18.68
N THR A 41 -10.07 -37.46 -18.02
CA THR A 41 -11.26 -36.62 -18.08
C THR A 41 -10.98 -35.26 -17.40
N PRO A 42 -11.61 -34.16 -17.84
CA PRO A 42 -11.45 -32.81 -17.23
C PRO A 42 -11.75 -32.75 -15.73
N ASP A 43 -12.41 -33.80 -15.20
CA ASP A 43 -12.81 -33.95 -13.80
C ASP A 43 -11.62 -33.93 -12.83
N GLN A 44 -10.38 -34.16 -13.31
CA GLN A 44 -9.19 -34.15 -12.49
C GLN A 44 -8.52 -32.77 -12.40
N SER A 45 -8.98 -31.79 -13.16
CA SER A 45 -8.43 -30.44 -13.12
C SER A 45 -9.00 -29.64 -11.95
N VAL A 46 -8.14 -29.19 -11.05
CA VAL A 46 -8.51 -28.34 -9.93
C VAL A 46 -8.14 -26.90 -10.23
N ILE A 47 -9.15 -26.06 -10.41
CA ILE A 47 -8.98 -24.62 -10.56
C ILE A 47 -8.83 -23.99 -9.17
N SER A 48 -7.70 -23.35 -8.92
CA SER A 48 -7.36 -22.75 -7.64
C SER A 48 -6.87 -21.30 -7.79
N ASP A 49 -6.65 -20.64 -6.65
CA ASP A 49 -6.03 -19.31 -6.53
C ASP A 49 -6.62 -18.26 -7.47
N ILE A 50 -7.95 -18.30 -7.66
CA ILE A 50 -8.60 -17.31 -8.50
C ILE A 50 -8.45 -15.93 -7.89
N SER A 51 -7.76 -15.04 -8.60
CA SER A 51 -7.66 -13.63 -8.28
C SER A 51 -8.41 -12.78 -9.30
N VAL A 52 -9.15 -11.80 -8.82
CA VAL A 52 -9.96 -10.92 -9.66
C VAL A 52 -9.66 -9.46 -9.33
N SER A 53 -9.52 -8.62 -10.36
CA SER A 53 -9.32 -7.20 -10.19
C SER A 53 -10.20 -6.37 -11.11
N CYS A 54 -10.57 -5.17 -10.66
CA CYS A 54 -11.32 -4.21 -11.46
C CYS A 54 -10.34 -3.32 -12.23
N VAL A 55 -10.27 -3.46 -13.56
CA VAL A 55 -9.41 -2.62 -14.41
C VAL A 55 -10.10 -1.42 -15.00
N GLY A 56 -11.41 -1.29 -14.85
CA GLY A 56 -12.16 -0.19 -15.42
C GLY A 56 -13.60 -0.13 -14.99
N LYS A 57 -14.37 0.66 -15.74
CA LYS A 57 -15.81 0.82 -15.49
C LYS A 57 -16.62 -0.40 -15.94
N THR A 58 -16.07 -1.20 -16.85
CA THR A 58 -16.76 -2.28 -17.56
C THR A 58 -15.94 -3.55 -17.67
N ASP A 59 -14.69 -3.54 -17.17
CA ASP A 59 -13.74 -4.61 -17.40
C ASP A 59 -13.23 -5.17 -16.08
N ILE A 60 -13.06 -6.49 -16.03
CA ILE A 60 -12.56 -7.26 -14.90
C ILE A 60 -11.46 -8.17 -15.41
N GLU A 61 -10.31 -8.15 -14.76
CA GLU A 61 -9.22 -9.10 -14.94
C GLU A 61 -9.37 -10.29 -14.02
N ILE A 62 -9.05 -11.46 -14.53
CA ILE A 62 -9.14 -12.73 -13.83
C ILE A 62 -7.85 -13.49 -14.08
N TYR A 63 -7.25 -14.02 -13.02
CA TYR A 63 -6.13 -14.94 -13.05
C TYR A 63 -6.50 -16.16 -12.23
N TRP A 64 -6.03 -17.35 -12.63
CA TRP A 64 -6.22 -18.59 -11.88
C TRP A 64 -5.00 -19.48 -12.01
N ASN A 65 -4.92 -20.51 -11.18
CA ASN A 65 -4.04 -21.63 -11.33
C ASN A 65 -4.87 -22.87 -11.64
N CYS A 66 -4.31 -23.78 -12.43
CA CYS A 66 -4.86 -25.10 -12.63
C CYS A 66 -3.80 -26.12 -12.22
N SER A 67 -4.10 -26.95 -11.22
CA SER A 67 -3.27 -28.08 -10.85
C SER A 67 -3.82 -29.32 -11.55
N TYR A 68 -3.11 -29.76 -12.56
CA TYR A 68 -3.47 -30.93 -13.35
C TYR A 68 -2.24 -31.60 -13.93
N TYR A 69 -2.23 -32.95 -13.95
CA TYR A 69 -1.22 -33.75 -14.62
C TYR A 69 -1.75 -34.27 -15.97
N GLY A 70 -2.20 -33.36 -16.83
CA GLY A 70 -2.79 -33.72 -18.09
C GLY A 70 -2.97 -32.52 -18.99
N TRP A 71 -3.61 -32.74 -20.14
CA TRP A 71 -3.84 -31.71 -21.14
C TRP A 71 -5.28 -31.19 -21.03
N VAL A 72 -5.46 -29.86 -21.04
CA VAL A 72 -6.77 -29.21 -21.21
C VAL A 72 -6.71 -28.32 -22.45
N ASP A 73 -7.78 -28.36 -23.28
CA ASP A 73 -7.86 -27.52 -24.47
C ASP A 73 -8.14 -26.06 -24.11
N GLY A 74 -8.77 -25.83 -22.95
CA GLY A 74 -9.01 -24.48 -22.50
C GLY A 74 -9.80 -24.36 -21.21
N TYR A 75 -10.18 -23.10 -20.95
CA TYR A 75 -10.97 -22.72 -19.78
C TYR A 75 -12.21 -21.90 -20.18
N GLU A 76 -13.32 -22.23 -19.56
CA GLU A 76 -14.54 -21.43 -19.61
C GLU A 76 -14.61 -20.51 -18.39
N ILE A 77 -14.80 -19.23 -18.61
CA ILE A 77 -15.02 -18.22 -17.59
C ILE A 77 -16.51 -17.86 -17.57
N SER A 78 -17.17 -18.13 -16.46
CA SER A 78 -18.61 -17.95 -16.30
C SER A 78 -18.97 -16.95 -15.21
N LEU A 79 -20.11 -16.26 -15.38
CA LEU A 79 -20.76 -15.51 -14.31
C LEU A 79 -21.76 -16.42 -13.60
N PHE A 80 -21.72 -16.44 -12.28
CA PHE A 80 -22.62 -17.21 -11.44
C PHE A 80 -23.74 -16.33 -10.86
N ASP A 81 -24.98 -16.74 -11.02
CA ASP A 81 -26.15 -16.10 -10.40
C ASP A 81 -26.66 -16.96 -9.24
N ASP A 82 -26.48 -16.47 -8.01
CA ASP A 82 -26.93 -17.14 -6.78
C ASP A 82 -28.45 -17.35 -6.71
N LYS A 83 -29.24 -16.53 -7.39
CA LYS A 83 -30.69 -16.59 -7.30
C LYS A 83 -31.28 -17.77 -8.08
N THR A 84 -30.66 -18.01 -9.23
CA THR A 84 -31.08 -19.08 -10.15
C THR A 84 -30.19 -20.30 -10.07
N ASN A 85 -29.06 -20.23 -9.33
CA ASN A 85 -28.02 -21.24 -9.28
C ASN A 85 -27.50 -21.60 -10.69
N THR A 86 -27.34 -20.59 -11.54
CA THR A 86 -27.02 -20.76 -12.96
C THR A 86 -25.68 -20.12 -13.30
N TYR A 87 -24.92 -20.80 -14.16
CA TYR A 87 -23.68 -20.31 -14.74
C TYR A 87 -23.94 -19.77 -16.14
N TYR A 88 -23.41 -18.58 -16.42
CA TYR A 88 -23.51 -17.90 -17.72
C TYR A 88 -22.14 -17.74 -18.33
N PRO A 89 -21.75 -18.55 -19.33
CA PRO A 89 -20.45 -18.43 -20.01
C PRO A 89 -20.23 -17.03 -20.59
N LYS A 90 -19.04 -16.49 -20.42
CA LYS A 90 -18.65 -15.15 -20.89
C LYS A 90 -17.40 -15.13 -21.75
N ALA A 91 -16.49 -16.05 -21.51
CA ALA A 91 -15.26 -16.17 -22.29
C ALA A 91 -14.76 -17.61 -22.28
N TYR A 92 -14.05 -17.94 -23.34
CA TYR A 92 -13.25 -19.16 -23.47
C TYR A 92 -11.82 -18.73 -23.77
N VAL A 93 -10.86 -19.39 -23.19
CA VAL A 93 -9.42 -19.16 -23.43
C VAL A 93 -8.72 -20.49 -23.59
N ASP A 94 -7.60 -20.50 -24.36
CA ASP A 94 -6.82 -21.69 -24.62
C ASP A 94 -6.14 -22.23 -23.36
N GLY A 95 -5.80 -23.52 -23.33
CA GLY A 95 -5.27 -24.22 -22.16
C GLY A 95 -3.98 -23.65 -21.57
N ASP A 96 -3.18 -22.98 -22.38
CA ASP A 96 -1.94 -22.32 -21.97
C ASP A 96 -2.16 -20.95 -21.27
N ASN A 97 -3.39 -20.46 -21.28
CA ASN A 97 -3.74 -19.15 -20.73
C ASN A 97 -4.40 -19.27 -19.36
N TYR A 98 -3.75 -18.74 -18.33
CA TYR A 98 -4.28 -18.64 -16.96
C TYR A 98 -4.77 -17.23 -16.65
N TYR A 99 -5.21 -16.48 -17.66
CA TYR A 99 -5.59 -15.08 -17.60
C TYR A 99 -6.70 -14.75 -18.59
N CYS A 100 -7.65 -13.93 -18.14
CA CYS A 100 -8.73 -13.42 -19.00
C CYS A 100 -9.12 -12.00 -18.59
N VAL A 101 -9.58 -11.20 -19.56
CA VAL A 101 -10.24 -9.90 -19.30
C VAL A 101 -11.68 -9.97 -19.79
N LEU A 102 -12.62 -10.04 -18.87
CA LEU A 102 -14.04 -9.86 -19.19
C LEU A 102 -14.31 -8.39 -19.49
N ARG A 103 -14.81 -8.11 -20.67
CA ARG A 103 -15.08 -6.77 -21.17
C ARG A 103 -16.59 -6.50 -21.31
N SER A 104 -16.95 -5.21 -21.47
CA SER A 104 -18.32 -4.79 -21.73
C SER A 104 -19.34 -5.19 -20.65
N LEU A 105 -18.89 -5.37 -19.43
CA LEU A 105 -19.73 -5.63 -18.27
C LEU A 105 -20.52 -4.37 -17.87
N ASN A 106 -21.62 -4.56 -17.17
CA ASN A 106 -22.40 -3.44 -16.64
C ASN A 106 -21.59 -2.64 -15.62
N LYS A 107 -21.67 -1.31 -15.73
CA LYS A 107 -20.98 -0.38 -14.81
C LYS A 107 -21.54 -0.47 -13.40
N ASN A 108 -20.67 -0.34 -12.40
CA ASN A 108 -21.05 -0.30 -10.98
C ASN A 108 -21.87 -1.53 -10.55
N THR A 109 -21.53 -2.70 -11.08
CA THR A 109 -22.24 -3.96 -10.90
C THR A 109 -21.31 -5.00 -10.27
N GLY A 110 -21.83 -5.72 -9.28
CA GLY A 110 -21.16 -6.87 -8.69
C GLY A 110 -21.40 -8.12 -9.52
N TYR A 111 -20.38 -8.98 -9.57
CA TYR A 111 -20.41 -10.27 -10.26
C TYR A 111 -19.81 -11.33 -9.35
N LYS A 112 -20.20 -12.57 -9.57
CA LYS A 112 -19.51 -13.75 -9.10
C LYS A 112 -18.96 -14.48 -10.31
N ILE A 113 -17.69 -14.82 -10.27
CA ILE A 113 -16.94 -15.41 -11.38
C ILE A 113 -16.50 -16.79 -10.96
N CYS A 114 -16.68 -17.75 -11.85
CA CYS A 114 -16.19 -19.12 -11.76
C CYS A 114 -15.40 -19.45 -13.02
N VAL A 115 -14.46 -20.36 -12.89
CA VAL A 115 -13.66 -20.91 -13.99
C VAL A 115 -13.77 -22.41 -13.93
N ARG A 116 -13.86 -23.07 -15.09
CA ARG A 116 -13.71 -24.52 -15.26
C ARG A 116 -12.85 -24.82 -16.48
N SER A 117 -12.22 -25.96 -16.50
CA SER A 117 -11.49 -26.47 -17.67
C SER A 117 -12.45 -27.15 -18.64
N TYR A 118 -11.99 -27.36 -19.89
CA TYR A 118 -12.63 -28.22 -20.86
C TYR A 118 -11.59 -28.92 -21.73
N VAL A 119 -12.00 -30.07 -22.28
CA VAL A 119 -11.34 -30.77 -23.37
C VAL A 119 -12.34 -31.05 -24.48
N PHE A 120 -11.87 -31.08 -25.72
CA PHE A 120 -12.68 -31.44 -26.88
C PHE A 120 -12.34 -32.86 -27.29
N GLN A 121 -13.24 -33.79 -27.06
CA GLN A 121 -13.07 -35.21 -27.36
C GLN A 121 -14.30 -35.76 -28.09
N ASN A 122 -14.06 -36.63 -29.08
CA ASN A 122 -15.11 -37.32 -29.83
C ASN A 122 -16.20 -36.38 -30.41
N GLY A 123 -15.79 -35.18 -30.87
CA GLY A 123 -16.69 -34.20 -31.47
C GLY A 123 -17.54 -33.39 -30.45
N SER A 124 -17.29 -33.52 -29.16
CA SER A 124 -17.99 -32.76 -28.09
C SER A 124 -17.07 -32.21 -27.04
N TYR A 125 -17.54 -31.18 -26.32
CA TYR A 125 -16.82 -30.62 -25.17
C TYR A 125 -17.17 -31.39 -23.90
N ALA A 126 -16.16 -31.88 -23.20
CA ALA A 126 -16.26 -32.37 -21.83
C ALA A 126 -15.73 -31.29 -20.89
N PHE A 127 -16.44 -30.97 -19.81
CA PHE A 127 -16.10 -29.91 -18.87
C PHE A 127 -15.79 -30.48 -17.50
N GLY A 128 -14.76 -29.91 -16.86
CA GLY A 128 -14.52 -30.13 -15.45
C GLY A 128 -15.47 -29.32 -14.55
N ASP A 129 -15.30 -29.49 -13.26
CA ASP A 129 -16.10 -28.79 -12.26
C ASP A 129 -15.79 -27.30 -12.22
N TYR A 130 -16.80 -26.50 -11.94
CA TYR A 130 -16.58 -25.07 -11.66
C TYR A 130 -15.82 -24.86 -10.36
N SER A 131 -14.90 -23.92 -10.38
CA SER A 131 -14.30 -23.38 -9.17
C SER A 131 -15.34 -22.77 -8.24
N ALA A 132 -14.96 -22.57 -6.96
CA ALA A 132 -15.76 -21.76 -6.06
C ALA A 132 -15.95 -20.33 -6.60
N PRO A 133 -17.17 -19.74 -6.48
CA PRO A 133 -17.43 -18.40 -6.99
C PRO A 133 -16.65 -17.30 -6.28
N VAL A 134 -15.93 -16.47 -7.04
CA VAL A 134 -15.19 -15.31 -6.51
C VAL A 134 -15.94 -14.01 -6.78
N SER A 135 -16.21 -13.26 -5.72
CA SER A 135 -16.96 -12.00 -5.80
C SER A 135 -16.09 -10.84 -6.24
N VAL A 136 -16.51 -10.10 -7.24
CA VAL A 136 -15.84 -8.92 -7.80
C VAL A 136 -16.87 -7.90 -8.26
N MET A 137 -16.45 -6.66 -8.53
CA MET A 137 -17.33 -5.69 -9.19
C MET A 137 -16.55 -4.80 -10.16
N THR A 138 -17.26 -4.32 -11.18
CA THR A 138 -16.78 -3.20 -12.00
C THR A 138 -16.69 -1.91 -11.17
N ALA A 139 -15.85 -0.96 -11.60
CA ALA A 139 -15.59 0.25 -10.83
C ALA A 139 -16.87 0.95 -10.40
N PRO A 140 -17.01 1.31 -9.11
CA PRO A 140 -18.15 2.05 -8.61
C PRO A 140 -18.34 3.38 -9.36
N LYS A 141 -19.56 3.92 -9.33
CA LYS A 141 -19.85 5.22 -9.92
C LYS A 141 -19.06 6.32 -9.19
N CYS A 142 -18.24 7.06 -9.92
CA CYS A 142 -17.51 8.20 -9.40
C CYS A 142 -18.45 9.31 -8.91
N THR A 143 -17.98 10.12 -7.96
CA THR A 143 -18.64 11.35 -7.51
C THR A 143 -17.82 12.58 -7.89
N SER A 144 -18.30 13.77 -7.53
CA SER A 144 -17.62 15.04 -7.79
C SER A 144 -17.43 15.86 -6.52
N LEU A 145 -16.29 16.55 -6.43
CA LEU A 145 -16.08 17.57 -5.42
C LEU A 145 -16.96 18.80 -5.67
N SER A 146 -17.77 19.16 -4.70
CA SER A 146 -18.51 20.43 -4.70
C SER A 146 -17.58 21.58 -4.31
N SER A 147 -16.75 21.41 -3.28
CA SER A 147 -15.79 22.43 -2.86
C SER A 147 -14.60 21.81 -2.08
N ALA A 148 -13.49 22.57 -2.09
CA ALA A 148 -12.39 22.41 -1.16
C ALA A 148 -12.00 23.82 -0.70
N LYS A 149 -12.42 24.23 0.51
CA LYS A 149 -12.26 25.59 1.03
C LYS A 149 -11.43 25.60 2.30
N TYR A 150 -10.41 26.45 2.34
CA TYR A 150 -9.69 26.77 3.56
C TYR A 150 -10.65 27.40 4.58
N THR A 151 -10.62 26.94 5.79
CA THR A 151 -11.53 27.42 6.86
C THR A 151 -10.77 28.12 8.00
N SER A 152 -9.78 27.47 8.58
CA SER A 152 -8.99 28.05 9.68
C SER A 152 -7.73 27.22 9.91
N LYS A 153 -6.75 27.76 10.59
CA LYS A 153 -5.50 27.12 11.13
C LYS A 153 -5.20 25.71 10.59
N GLY A 154 -4.77 25.63 9.32
CA GLY A 154 -4.41 24.36 8.68
C GLY A 154 -5.58 23.41 8.40
N LYS A 155 -6.81 23.91 8.31
CA LYS A 155 -8.00 23.12 8.01
C LYS A 155 -8.59 23.47 6.65
N VAL A 156 -9.00 22.45 5.91
CA VAL A 156 -9.74 22.57 4.66
C VAL A 156 -11.02 21.75 4.77
N SER A 157 -12.15 22.39 4.52
CA SER A 157 -13.45 21.71 4.37
C SER A 157 -13.59 21.23 2.94
N VAL A 158 -13.70 19.91 2.78
CA VAL A 158 -13.93 19.25 1.49
C VAL A 158 -15.38 18.79 1.44
N LYS A 159 -16.14 19.19 0.41
CA LYS A 159 -17.54 18.80 0.20
C LYS A 159 -17.72 18.15 -1.17
N TRP A 160 -18.67 17.19 -1.26
CA TRP A 160 -18.93 16.43 -2.48
C TRP A 160 -20.41 16.05 -2.65
N LYS A 161 -20.76 15.60 -3.84
CA LYS A 161 -22.09 15.04 -4.11
C LYS A 161 -22.16 13.60 -3.56
N LYS A 162 -23.26 13.28 -2.86
CA LYS A 162 -23.49 11.90 -2.39
C LYS A 162 -23.64 10.96 -3.59
N ALA A 163 -23.13 9.74 -3.44
CA ALA A 163 -23.30 8.66 -4.41
C ALA A 163 -24.19 7.55 -3.84
N LYS A 164 -24.97 6.88 -4.69
CA LYS A 164 -25.74 5.70 -4.35
C LYS A 164 -24.88 4.43 -4.51
N ASN A 165 -25.22 3.36 -3.80
CA ASN A 165 -24.57 2.04 -3.90
C ASN A 165 -23.07 2.03 -3.66
N VAL A 166 -22.58 2.84 -2.70
CA VAL A 166 -21.19 2.92 -2.28
C VAL A 166 -21.07 2.62 -0.79
N SER A 167 -19.90 2.14 -0.35
CA SER A 167 -19.57 1.97 1.06
C SER A 167 -19.01 3.25 1.68
N GLY A 168 -18.45 4.13 0.83
CA GLY A 168 -17.91 5.41 1.26
C GLY A 168 -17.13 6.13 0.16
N TYR A 169 -16.21 6.98 0.60
CA TYR A 169 -15.47 7.90 -0.25
C TYR A 169 -13.98 7.87 0.05
N VAL A 170 -13.18 8.13 -0.97
CA VAL A 170 -11.72 8.27 -0.89
C VAL A 170 -11.38 9.69 -1.30
N ILE A 171 -10.79 10.47 -0.40
CA ILE A 171 -10.28 11.80 -0.69
C ILE A 171 -8.77 11.71 -0.79
N GLU A 172 -8.23 12.11 -1.92
CA GLU A 172 -6.80 12.35 -2.04
C GLU A 172 -6.52 13.84 -2.04
N TYR A 173 -5.46 14.22 -1.34
CA TYR A 173 -4.92 15.56 -1.41
C TYR A 173 -3.41 15.54 -1.50
N SER A 174 -2.86 16.51 -2.22
CA SER A 174 -1.42 16.62 -2.45
C SER A 174 -1.03 18.09 -2.68
N ARG A 175 0.25 18.39 -2.49
CA ARG A 175 0.86 19.65 -2.94
C ARG A 175 1.24 19.60 -4.42
N ASN A 176 1.27 18.42 -5.02
CA ASN A 176 1.52 18.17 -6.43
C ASN A 176 0.19 17.93 -7.18
N LYS A 177 -0.10 18.72 -8.21
CA LYS A 177 -1.31 18.59 -9.04
C LYS A 177 -1.42 17.22 -9.73
N LYS A 178 -0.28 16.54 -9.97
CA LYS A 178 -0.24 15.21 -10.61
C LYS A 178 -0.45 14.06 -9.65
N PHE A 179 -0.55 14.31 -8.34
CA PHE A 179 -0.71 13.29 -7.29
C PHE A 179 0.31 12.16 -7.40
N LYS A 180 1.59 12.51 -7.59
CA LYS A 180 2.68 11.53 -7.65
C LYS A 180 2.80 10.76 -6.32
N ASP A 181 3.23 9.51 -6.40
CA ASP A 181 3.57 8.67 -5.23
C ASP A 181 4.99 8.99 -4.75
N ASP A 182 5.19 10.20 -4.29
CA ASP A 182 6.45 10.73 -3.79
C ASP A 182 6.38 11.13 -2.30
N GLY A 183 5.42 10.54 -1.56
CA GLY A 183 5.14 10.89 -0.17
C GLY A 183 4.36 12.20 0.02
N SER A 184 4.15 12.99 -1.03
CA SER A 184 3.37 14.24 -0.94
C SER A 184 1.86 14.03 -1.07
N LYS A 185 1.45 12.86 -1.54
CA LYS A 185 0.04 12.45 -1.67
C LYS A 185 -0.46 11.85 -0.37
N CYS A 186 -1.60 12.32 0.08
CA CYS A 186 -2.29 11.79 1.25
C CYS A 186 -3.67 11.29 0.86
N THR A 187 -4.07 10.13 1.39
CA THR A 187 -5.35 9.48 1.11
C THR A 187 -6.18 9.36 2.37
N VAL A 188 -7.44 9.73 2.32
CA VAL A 188 -8.37 9.67 3.45
C VAL A 188 -9.62 8.91 3.06
N PHE A 189 -9.87 7.79 3.74
CA PHE A 189 -11.12 7.04 3.61
C PHE A 189 -12.20 7.62 4.52
N VAL A 190 -13.40 7.80 3.96
CA VAL A 190 -14.58 8.27 4.67
C VAL A 190 -15.67 7.22 4.54
N SER A 191 -15.89 6.45 5.59
CA SER A 191 -16.96 5.43 5.62
C SER A 191 -18.33 6.07 5.69
N GLY A 192 -19.29 5.44 4.99
CA GLY A 192 -20.70 5.81 5.00
C GLY A 192 -21.14 6.58 3.76
N LYS A 193 -22.11 6.00 3.04
CA LYS A 193 -22.70 6.55 1.80
C LYS A 193 -23.37 7.91 1.99
N SER A 194 -23.88 8.20 3.20
CA SER A 194 -24.56 9.45 3.54
C SER A 194 -23.65 10.65 3.75
N LYS A 195 -22.35 10.43 3.91
CA LYS A 195 -21.37 11.48 4.10
C LYS A 195 -21.22 12.33 2.82
N SER A 196 -21.12 13.65 3.00
CA SER A 196 -20.94 14.61 1.90
C SER A 196 -19.90 15.69 2.21
N SER A 197 -19.25 15.59 3.36
CA SER A 197 -18.18 16.50 3.75
C SER A 197 -17.17 15.86 4.69
N LYS A 198 -15.95 16.40 4.66
CA LYS A 198 -14.86 16.06 5.58
C LYS A 198 -13.96 17.27 5.77
N THR A 199 -13.59 17.54 7.02
CA THR A 199 -12.53 18.48 7.33
C THR A 199 -11.19 17.74 7.32
N ILE A 200 -10.27 18.20 6.49
CA ILE A 200 -8.86 17.79 6.51
C ILE A 200 -8.12 18.81 7.35
N SER A 201 -7.37 18.34 8.33
CA SER A 201 -6.64 19.19 9.29
C SER A 201 -5.15 18.84 9.27
N GLY A 202 -4.34 19.68 9.91
CA GLY A 202 -2.89 19.49 9.97
C GLY A 202 -2.13 19.98 8.74
N LEU A 203 -2.80 20.72 7.83
CA LEU A 203 -2.21 21.17 6.58
C LEU A 203 -1.26 22.36 6.82
N ALA A 204 -0.01 22.23 6.40
CA ALA A 204 0.96 23.33 6.43
C ALA A 204 0.63 24.38 5.37
N LYS A 205 1.07 25.64 5.59
CA LYS A 205 0.89 26.76 4.62
C LYS A 205 1.30 26.34 3.19
N GLY A 206 0.45 26.63 2.21
CA GLY A 206 0.69 26.42 0.79
C GLY A 206 -0.54 25.95 0.02
N LYS A 207 -0.35 25.75 -1.28
CA LYS A 207 -1.40 25.30 -2.20
C LYS A 207 -1.56 23.78 -2.10
N TYR A 208 -2.80 23.32 -2.06
CA TYR A 208 -3.19 21.91 -2.08
C TYR A 208 -4.22 21.65 -3.16
N TYR A 209 -4.12 20.46 -3.72
CA TYR A 209 -5.03 19.91 -4.71
C TYR A 209 -5.79 18.76 -4.09
N PHE A 210 -7.06 18.62 -4.42
CA PHE A 210 -7.98 17.62 -3.89
C PHE A 210 -8.70 16.92 -5.01
N ARG A 211 -8.85 15.60 -4.91
CA ARG A 211 -9.72 14.80 -5.76
C ARG A 211 -10.45 13.77 -4.90
N ILE A 212 -11.58 13.26 -5.40
CA ILE A 212 -12.39 12.31 -4.66
C ILE A 212 -12.77 11.14 -5.56
N ALA A 213 -12.81 9.96 -4.97
CA ALA A 213 -13.39 8.75 -5.53
C ALA A 213 -14.45 8.20 -4.59
N THR A 214 -15.28 7.30 -5.06
CA THR A 214 -16.12 6.44 -4.23
C THR A 214 -15.45 5.10 -4.05
N TYR A 215 -15.84 4.34 -3.03
CA TYR A 215 -15.49 2.94 -2.94
C TYR A 215 -16.68 2.09 -2.52
N LYS A 216 -16.67 0.83 -2.96
CA LYS A 216 -17.56 -0.24 -2.54
C LYS A 216 -16.72 -1.36 -1.94
N THR A 217 -17.17 -1.95 -0.83
CA THR A 217 -16.57 -3.14 -0.24
C THR A 217 -17.45 -4.34 -0.56
N ILE A 218 -16.86 -5.40 -1.09
CA ILE A 218 -17.48 -6.70 -1.34
C ILE A 218 -16.56 -7.75 -0.71
N GLY A 219 -17.09 -8.52 0.23
CA GLY A 219 -16.24 -9.37 1.06
C GLY A 219 -15.14 -8.54 1.74
N ASN A 220 -13.91 -8.97 1.60
CA ASN A 220 -12.72 -8.27 2.13
C ASN A 220 -12.11 -7.27 1.13
N ALA A 221 -12.56 -7.28 -0.14
CA ALA A 221 -12.01 -6.44 -1.19
C ALA A 221 -12.67 -5.05 -1.24
N ARG A 222 -11.89 -4.04 -1.64
CA ARG A 222 -12.34 -2.66 -1.77
C ARG A 222 -12.12 -2.16 -3.19
N TYR A 223 -13.20 -1.92 -3.90
CA TYR A 223 -13.22 -1.44 -5.28
C TYR A 223 -13.38 0.08 -5.30
N ILE A 224 -12.48 0.79 -5.97
CA ILE A 224 -12.42 2.25 -5.99
C ILE A 224 -12.77 2.74 -7.40
N SER A 225 -13.59 3.81 -7.47
CA SER A 225 -13.92 4.45 -8.74
C SER A 225 -12.75 5.26 -9.29
N THR A 226 -12.86 5.73 -10.53
CA THR A 226 -11.99 6.80 -11.02
C THR A 226 -12.15 8.05 -10.15
N PHE A 227 -11.08 8.86 -10.06
CA PHE A 227 -11.12 10.11 -9.31
C PHE A 227 -11.84 11.24 -10.08
N SER A 228 -12.44 12.14 -9.32
CA SER A 228 -13.09 13.36 -9.85
C SER A 228 -12.09 14.32 -10.46
N LYS A 229 -12.60 15.35 -11.16
CA LYS A 229 -11.83 16.56 -11.49
C LYS A 229 -11.25 17.17 -10.21
N VAL A 230 -10.02 17.70 -10.34
CA VAL A 230 -9.24 18.28 -9.23
C VAL A 230 -9.79 19.66 -8.84
N LYS A 231 -9.92 19.91 -7.54
CA LYS A 231 -10.09 21.25 -6.97
C LYS A 231 -8.88 21.65 -6.14
N SER A 232 -8.60 22.92 -6.00
CA SER A 232 -7.48 23.40 -5.21
C SER A 232 -7.88 24.53 -4.26
N THR A 233 -7.09 24.66 -3.19
CA THR A 233 -7.18 25.80 -2.26
C THR A 233 -5.81 26.09 -1.66
N THR A 234 -5.63 27.32 -1.15
CA THR A 234 -4.41 27.73 -0.47
C THR A 234 -4.64 27.81 1.03
N VAL A 235 -3.86 27.02 1.78
CA VAL A 235 -3.79 27.11 3.25
C VAL A 235 -2.91 28.30 3.61
N LYS A 236 -3.43 29.24 4.37
CA LYS A 236 -2.77 30.52 4.68
C LYS A 236 -1.96 30.47 5.99
N SER A 237 -2.38 29.66 6.96
CA SER A 237 -1.75 29.58 8.28
C SER A 237 -0.54 28.66 8.31
N ASN A 238 0.50 29.10 9.02
CA ASN A 238 1.61 28.23 9.41
C ASN A 238 1.17 27.35 10.60
N LEU A 239 1.53 26.07 10.54
CA LEU A 239 1.45 25.15 11.66
C LEU A 239 2.86 24.77 12.11
N SER A 240 3.08 24.68 13.42
CA SER A 240 4.27 24.04 13.96
C SER A 240 4.20 22.53 13.71
N VAL A 241 5.36 21.87 13.75
CA VAL A 241 5.43 20.41 13.66
C VAL A 241 4.60 19.74 14.78
N LYS A 242 4.61 20.32 15.98
CA LYS A 242 3.74 19.86 17.09
C LYS A 242 2.26 19.88 16.71
N GLN A 243 1.79 20.95 16.09
CA GLN A 243 0.39 21.05 15.66
C GLN A 243 0.07 20.08 14.52
N MET A 244 1.00 19.88 13.58
CA MET A 244 0.83 18.91 12.49
C MET A 244 0.78 17.47 13.01
N LEU A 245 1.70 17.09 13.91
CA LEU A 245 1.69 15.76 14.54
C LEU A 245 0.42 15.52 15.36
N ASN A 246 -0.04 16.52 16.13
CA ASN A 246 -1.26 16.39 16.92
C ASN A 246 -2.55 16.34 16.08
N ALA A 247 -2.50 16.76 14.82
CA ALA A 247 -3.61 16.58 13.90
C ALA A 247 -3.75 15.12 13.41
N VAL A 248 -2.68 14.33 13.50
CA VAL A 248 -2.69 12.88 13.26
C VAL A 248 -3.14 12.18 14.54
N LYS A 249 -4.31 11.55 14.51
CA LYS A 249 -4.81 10.83 15.67
C LYS A 249 -4.11 9.47 15.79
N THR A 250 -3.45 9.26 16.89
CA THR A 250 -2.89 7.96 17.30
C THR A 250 -3.63 7.43 18.52
N ASP A 251 -3.62 6.13 18.69
CA ASP A 251 -4.07 5.45 19.91
C ASP A 251 -2.92 4.65 20.55
N ASN A 252 -3.26 3.69 21.38
CA ASN A 252 -2.28 2.85 22.07
C ASN A 252 -2.14 1.45 21.45
N SER A 253 -2.70 1.18 20.27
CA SER A 253 -2.65 -0.14 19.64
C SER A 253 -1.23 -0.65 19.40
N GLY A 254 -0.29 0.25 19.09
CA GLY A 254 1.13 -0.07 18.92
C GLY A 254 1.96 -0.10 20.22
N ALA A 255 1.34 0.12 21.38
CA ALA A 255 2.11 0.30 22.64
C ALA A 255 2.97 -0.93 23.00
N LYS A 256 2.44 -2.14 22.82
CA LYS A 256 3.17 -3.40 23.09
C LYS A 256 4.40 -3.53 22.19
N GLN A 257 4.26 -3.20 20.91
CA GLN A 257 5.34 -3.29 19.93
C GLN A 257 6.41 -2.21 20.18
N ILE A 258 6.01 -0.97 20.47
CA ILE A 258 6.94 0.12 20.82
C ILE A 258 7.71 -0.24 22.09
N LYS A 259 7.03 -0.79 23.11
CA LYS A 259 7.67 -1.26 24.35
C LYS A 259 8.74 -2.30 24.03
N ARG A 260 8.46 -3.27 23.13
CA ARG A 260 9.43 -4.28 22.69
C ARG A 260 10.64 -3.66 21.97
N TYR A 261 10.43 -2.74 21.04
CA TYR A 261 11.50 -2.06 20.30
C TYR A 261 12.35 -1.12 21.14
N THR A 262 11.88 -0.75 22.32
CA THR A 262 12.55 0.16 23.24
C THR A 262 12.90 -0.49 24.58
N ASP A 263 13.00 -1.83 24.63
CA ASP A 263 13.32 -2.63 25.83
C ASP A 263 12.55 -2.16 27.09
N GLY A 264 11.30 -1.85 26.93
CA GLY A 264 10.44 -1.34 27.98
C GLY A 264 10.60 0.16 28.27
N GLY A 265 11.56 0.83 27.66
CA GLY A 265 11.91 2.23 27.96
C GLY A 265 10.87 3.27 27.54
N VAL A 266 9.97 2.95 26.60
CA VAL A 266 8.90 3.87 26.18
C VAL A 266 7.53 3.24 26.37
N ASN A 267 6.73 3.85 27.24
CA ASN A 267 5.31 3.54 27.39
C ASN A 267 4.48 4.70 26.83
N ILE A 268 4.00 4.57 25.58
CA ILE A 268 3.22 5.61 24.91
C ILE A 268 1.85 5.86 25.54
N SER A 269 1.33 4.93 26.35
CA SER A 269 0.03 5.09 27.03
C SER A 269 0.05 6.19 28.08
N LYS A 270 1.23 6.59 28.56
CA LYS A 270 1.41 7.71 29.51
C LYS A 270 1.23 9.09 28.86
N TYR A 271 1.19 9.16 27.52
CA TYR A 271 1.14 10.43 26.78
C TYR A 271 -0.21 10.64 26.11
N LYS A 272 -0.78 11.84 26.26
CA LYS A 272 -2.10 12.19 25.71
C LYS A 272 -2.04 12.60 24.24
N THR A 273 -0.95 13.23 23.77
CA THR A 273 -0.88 13.77 22.43
C THR A 273 0.05 12.95 21.53
N THR A 274 -0.21 12.95 20.22
CA THR A 274 0.65 12.29 19.23
C THR A 274 2.07 12.86 19.26
N TYR A 275 2.21 14.17 19.43
CA TYR A 275 3.52 14.80 19.53
C TYR A 275 4.32 14.29 20.74
N ASP A 276 3.69 14.16 21.91
CA ASP A 276 4.39 13.72 23.12
C ASP A 276 4.80 12.24 23.02
N LYS A 277 3.94 11.39 22.44
CA LYS A 277 4.28 10.00 22.14
C LYS A 277 5.48 9.91 21.18
N PHE A 278 5.44 10.66 20.09
CA PHE A 278 6.51 10.76 19.11
C PHE A 278 7.81 11.25 19.75
N LYS A 279 7.74 12.34 20.50
CA LYS A 279 8.88 12.90 21.22
C LYS A 279 9.52 11.91 22.18
N ALA A 280 8.72 11.14 22.91
CA ALA A 280 9.23 10.11 23.83
C ALA A 280 10.03 9.03 23.09
N ILE A 281 9.52 8.55 21.98
CA ILE A 281 10.22 7.59 21.12
C ILE A 281 11.55 8.19 20.61
N TYR A 282 11.50 9.40 20.07
CA TYR A 282 12.68 10.09 19.54
C TYR A 282 13.78 10.27 20.60
N VAL A 283 13.40 10.78 21.78
CA VAL A 283 14.34 11.04 22.89
C VAL A 283 14.97 9.74 23.39
N TRP A 284 14.18 8.66 23.46
CA TRP A 284 14.69 7.36 23.88
C TRP A 284 15.81 6.88 22.94
N HIS A 285 15.59 6.96 21.62
CA HIS A 285 16.59 6.58 20.63
C HIS A 285 17.85 7.45 20.72
N ALA A 286 17.68 8.76 20.87
CA ALA A 286 18.78 9.68 21.04
C ALA A 286 19.64 9.38 22.29
N LYS A 287 19.03 8.88 23.36
CA LYS A 287 19.74 8.53 24.60
C LYS A 287 20.41 7.16 24.54
N ASN A 288 19.81 6.19 23.87
CA ASN A 288 20.15 4.78 24.05
C ASN A 288 20.91 4.16 22.88
N PHE A 289 21.07 4.83 21.72
CA PHE A 289 21.71 4.22 20.56
C PHE A 289 23.14 3.72 20.84
N LYS A 290 23.92 4.41 21.68
CA LYS A 290 25.27 4.00 22.07
C LYS A 290 25.25 2.74 22.93
N LYS A 291 24.34 2.66 23.90
CA LYS A 291 24.14 1.50 24.76
C LYS A 291 23.84 0.22 23.96
N HIS A 292 23.13 0.36 22.86
CA HIS A 292 22.78 -0.75 21.96
C HIS A 292 23.81 -0.99 20.86
N GLY A 293 24.91 -0.24 20.82
CA GLY A 293 25.90 -0.35 19.75
C GLY A 293 25.37 -0.02 18.36
N TRP A 294 24.24 0.70 18.27
CA TRP A 294 23.61 0.97 16.98
C TRP A 294 24.36 2.01 16.15
N ASN A 295 24.67 1.64 14.93
CA ASN A 295 25.08 2.60 13.89
C ASN A 295 23.87 3.43 13.41
N CYS A 296 24.04 4.24 12.35
CA CYS A 296 22.96 5.07 11.82
C CYS A 296 21.81 4.25 11.23
N VAL A 297 22.10 3.08 10.66
CA VAL A 297 21.08 2.17 10.12
C VAL A 297 20.25 1.60 11.28
N GLY A 298 20.89 0.94 12.23
CA GLY A 298 20.20 0.30 13.36
C GLY A 298 19.33 1.28 14.16
N CYS A 299 19.88 2.45 14.51
CA CYS A 299 19.15 3.45 15.28
C CYS A 299 17.92 3.98 14.52
N ASN A 300 18.11 4.41 13.26
CA ASN A 300 17.03 5.03 12.50
C ASN A 300 16.01 4.00 11.98
N SER A 301 16.42 2.74 11.70
CA SER A 301 15.50 1.67 11.37
C SER A 301 14.61 1.31 12.57
N ASN A 302 15.19 1.15 13.76
CA ASN A 302 14.41 0.86 14.96
C ASN A 302 13.46 2.03 15.31
N PHE A 303 13.92 3.27 15.15
CA PHE A 303 13.08 4.46 15.29
C PHE A 303 11.88 4.42 14.32
N ASN A 304 12.11 4.10 13.05
CA ASN A 304 11.03 3.96 12.06
C ASN A 304 10.04 2.85 12.41
N ASN A 305 10.52 1.71 12.91
CA ASN A 305 9.66 0.62 13.36
C ASN A 305 8.74 1.06 14.52
N CYS A 306 9.28 1.83 15.46
CA CYS A 306 8.47 2.45 16.52
C CYS A 306 7.43 3.42 15.97
N LEU A 307 7.78 4.22 14.95
CA LEU A 307 6.85 5.15 14.32
C LEU A 307 5.78 4.41 13.51
N ALA A 308 6.14 3.34 12.80
CA ALA A 308 5.17 2.48 12.13
C ALA A 308 4.12 1.95 13.11
N ALA A 309 4.56 1.46 14.27
CA ALA A 309 3.66 1.01 15.32
C ALA A 309 2.83 2.16 15.93
N LEU A 310 3.42 3.35 16.12
CA LEU A 310 2.70 4.53 16.61
C LEU A 310 1.57 4.96 15.69
N PHE A 311 1.83 4.94 14.37
CA PHE A 311 0.90 5.41 13.35
C PHE A 311 0.03 4.30 12.74
N ALA A 312 0.11 3.06 13.22
CA ALA A 312 -0.54 1.90 12.63
C ALA A 312 -2.05 2.08 12.37
N LYS A 313 -2.78 2.69 13.28
CA LYS A 313 -4.22 2.99 13.11
C LYS A 313 -4.49 4.25 12.28
N SER A 314 -3.61 5.24 12.35
CA SER A 314 -3.76 6.47 11.58
C SER A 314 -3.40 6.29 10.10
N GLN A 315 -2.75 5.19 9.74
CA GLN A 315 -2.49 4.79 8.35
C GLN A 315 -3.76 4.74 7.51
N LYS A 316 -4.92 4.48 8.11
CA LYS A 316 -6.22 4.63 7.43
C LYS A 316 -6.50 6.06 6.96
N ARG A 317 -5.73 7.05 7.41
CA ARG A 317 -5.85 8.47 7.05
C ARG A 317 -4.71 9.00 6.18
N TYR A 318 -3.58 8.28 6.13
CA TYR A 318 -2.40 8.62 5.31
C TYR A 318 -1.92 10.07 5.44
N ASP A 319 -2.01 10.64 6.63
CA ASP A 319 -1.57 12.01 6.90
C ASP A 319 -0.06 12.12 7.11
N SER A 320 0.62 10.98 7.20
CA SER A 320 2.07 10.91 7.34
C SER A 320 2.63 9.73 6.55
N PHE A 321 3.73 9.96 5.89
CA PHE A 321 4.53 8.95 5.20
C PHE A 321 5.92 8.98 5.80
N ILE A 322 6.48 7.80 6.13
CA ILE A 322 7.78 7.66 6.79
C ILE A 322 8.72 6.91 5.87
N THR A 323 9.90 7.48 5.63
CA THR A 323 10.96 6.85 4.86
C THR A 323 12.29 6.90 5.61
N LEU A 324 13.17 5.96 5.28
CA LEU A 324 14.60 6.08 5.58
C LEU A 324 15.32 6.60 4.34
N GLU A 325 16.07 7.65 4.49
CA GLU A 325 16.93 8.18 3.44
C GLU A 325 18.41 8.03 3.84
N ALA A 326 19.26 7.91 2.83
CA ALA A 326 20.70 7.80 2.99
C ALA A 326 21.43 8.89 2.20
N GLY A 327 22.64 9.15 2.57
CA GLY A 327 23.55 10.11 1.96
C GLY A 327 24.75 10.31 2.85
N LYS A 328 25.33 11.51 2.85
CA LYS A 328 26.42 11.89 3.74
C LYS A 328 25.98 13.01 4.67
N VAL A 329 26.55 13.06 5.87
CA VAL A 329 26.43 14.19 6.79
C VAL A 329 27.73 14.99 6.83
N LYS A 330 27.62 16.31 6.99
CA LYS A 330 28.75 17.19 7.18
C LYS A 330 29.06 17.31 8.66
N ASN A 331 30.20 16.84 9.08
CA ASN A 331 30.69 17.01 10.43
C ASN A 331 31.48 18.34 10.59
N ASN A 332 31.66 18.78 11.83
CA ASN A 332 32.42 20.01 12.14
C ASN A 332 33.92 19.91 11.78
N ASP A 333 34.43 18.70 11.72
CA ASP A 333 35.84 18.41 11.32
C ASP A 333 36.01 18.33 9.78
N GLY A 334 34.98 18.66 9.01
CA GLY A 334 34.99 18.59 7.56
C GLY A 334 34.74 17.19 6.97
N SER A 335 34.71 16.15 7.78
CA SER A 335 34.41 14.78 7.33
C SER A 335 32.97 14.66 6.83
N ARG A 336 32.78 13.71 5.91
CA ARG A 336 31.45 13.47 5.26
C ARG A 336 31.08 11.99 5.28
N PRO A 337 30.88 11.39 6.47
CA PRO A 337 30.55 9.98 6.56
C PRO A 337 29.19 9.69 5.96
N ILE A 338 29.00 8.45 5.45
CA ILE A 338 27.71 7.91 5.05
C ILE A 338 26.79 7.86 6.27
N HIS A 339 25.57 8.29 6.08
CA HIS A 339 24.58 8.36 7.14
C HIS A 339 23.17 8.06 6.63
N LYS A 340 22.33 7.54 7.51
CA LYS A 340 20.89 7.32 7.25
C LYS A 340 20.08 8.09 8.29
N TRP A 341 18.94 8.62 7.85
CA TRP A 341 18.02 9.40 8.68
C TRP A 341 16.57 9.12 8.32
N ALA A 342 15.66 9.38 9.26
CA ALA A 342 14.23 9.25 9.02
C ALA A 342 13.67 10.52 8.38
N VAL A 343 12.81 10.37 7.38
CA VAL A 343 12.03 11.44 6.77
C VAL A 343 10.56 11.16 6.95
N ILE A 344 9.83 12.12 7.47
CA ILE A 344 8.39 12.01 7.69
C ILE A 344 7.68 13.11 6.92
N TYR A 345 6.72 12.71 6.11
CA TYR A 345 5.90 13.62 5.33
C TYR A 345 4.69 14.07 6.15
N LEU A 346 4.73 15.27 6.71
CA LEU A 346 3.61 15.86 7.41
C LEU A 346 2.87 16.81 6.48
N ALA A 347 1.62 16.48 6.16
CA ALA A 347 0.78 17.22 5.21
C ALA A 347 1.46 17.46 3.84
N GLY A 348 2.16 16.44 3.35
CA GLY A 348 2.89 16.48 2.07
C GLY A 348 4.18 17.31 2.09
N LYS A 349 4.67 17.68 3.28
CA LYS A 349 6.01 18.28 3.45
C LYS A 349 6.94 17.32 4.17
N PRO A 350 8.14 17.04 3.61
CA PRO A 350 9.10 16.18 4.24
C PRO A 350 9.88 16.91 5.35
N TYR A 351 10.00 16.25 6.49
CA TYR A 351 10.80 16.68 7.63
C TYR A 351 11.77 15.59 8.05
N ILE A 352 13.01 15.96 8.29
CA ILE A 352 14.08 15.06 8.76
C ILE A 352 14.00 14.95 10.27
N PHE A 353 14.14 13.71 10.77
CA PHE A 353 14.26 13.37 12.17
C PHE A 353 15.45 12.42 12.32
N ASP A 354 16.44 12.83 13.09
CA ASP A 354 17.67 12.07 13.27
C ASP A 354 18.04 11.95 14.75
N PRO A 355 17.46 10.96 15.43
CA PRO A 355 17.73 10.77 16.85
C PRO A 355 19.19 10.40 17.14
N ARG A 356 19.88 9.75 16.18
CA ARG A 356 21.28 9.39 16.39
C ARG A 356 22.20 10.62 16.43
N LEU A 357 22.08 11.53 15.46
CA LEU A 357 22.84 12.79 15.48
C LEU A 357 22.45 13.65 16.69
N GLN A 358 21.16 13.68 17.06
CA GLN A 358 20.72 14.37 18.27
C GLN A 358 21.42 13.84 19.52
N GLY A 359 21.64 12.53 19.63
CA GLY A 359 22.31 11.92 20.76
C GLY A 359 23.79 12.28 20.88
N TYR A 360 24.45 12.61 19.78
CA TYR A 360 25.86 13.11 19.83
C TYR A 360 25.97 14.53 20.36
N THR A 361 24.92 15.33 20.33
CA THR A 361 24.97 16.72 20.88
C THR A 361 24.95 16.76 22.39
N LYS A 362 24.88 15.62 23.09
CA LYS A 362 24.66 15.51 24.54
C LYS A 362 23.40 16.23 25.05
N SER A 363 22.69 16.94 24.19
CA SER A 363 21.36 17.52 24.46
C SER A 363 20.28 16.63 23.90
N TYR A 364 19.59 15.91 24.75
CA TYR A 364 18.50 15.03 24.34
C TYR A 364 17.17 15.77 24.13
N THR A 365 17.16 17.08 24.33
CA THR A 365 16.00 17.89 23.97
C THR A 365 15.87 17.94 22.46
N PRO A 366 14.70 17.62 21.89
CA PRO A 366 14.52 17.58 20.43
C PRO A 366 14.60 18.98 19.83
N THR A 367 15.77 19.43 19.42
CA THR A 367 16.02 20.77 18.89
C THR A 367 16.83 20.74 17.60
N THR A 368 18.05 20.21 17.66
CA THR A 368 19.02 20.36 16.56
C THR A 368 18.72 19.47 15.37
N TYR A 369 18.35 18.22 15.60
CA TYR A 369 18.10 17.22 14.55
C TYR A 369 16.66 16.71 14.54
N PHE A 370 15.75 17.53 15.06
CA PHE A 370 14.33 17.22 15.14
C PHE A 370 13.53 18.12 14.21
N ALA A 371 12.77 17.51 13.31
CA ALA A 371 11.85 18.21 12.40
C ALA A 371 12.52 19.25 11.49
N ILE A 372 13.65 18.94 10.92
CA ILE A 372 14.34 19.81 9.95
C ILE A 372 13.59 19.70 8.62
N ALA A 373 13.05 20.81 8.11
CA ALA A 373 12.39 20.79 6.82
C ALA A 373 13.38 20.38 5.72
N LYS A 374 13.10 19.26 5.02
CA LYS A 374 13.93 18.77 3.91
C LYS A 374 14.06 19.86 2.83
N GLY A 375 15.28 20.07 2.32
CA GLY A 375 15.57 21.11 1.32
C GLY A 375 15.76 22.53 1.89
N SER A 376 15.57 22.74 3.22
CA SER A 376 15.88 24.03 3.86
C SER A 376 17.38 24.29 3.87
N LYS A 377 17.79 25.56 4.07
CA LYS A 377 19.21 25.94 4.26
C LYS A 377 19.86 25.07 5.35
N ARG A 378 19.16 24.85 6.47
CA ARG A 378 19.63 24.02 7.58
C ARG A 378 19.81 22.56 7.17
N ALA A 379 18.85 21.96 6.45
CA ALA A 379 19.00 20.59 5.96
C ALA A 379 20.21 20.45 5.03
N LYS A 380 20.39 21.37 4.08
CA LYS A 380 21.51 21.39 3.14
C LYS A 380 22.87 21.61 3.81
N ALA A 381 22.88 22.28 4.95
CA ALA A 381 24.12 22.48 5.74
C ALA A 381 24.57 21.19 6.46
N ILE A 382 23.63 20.24 6.73
CA ILE A 382 23.90 19.03 7.51
C ILE A 382 23.95 17.81 6.58
N TYR A 383 22.96 17.63 5.70
CA TYR A 383 22.74 16.43 4.91
C TYR A 383 23.10 16.65 3.44
N ILE A 384 23.87 15.73 2.89
CA ILE A 384 24.21 15.67 1.47
C ILE A 384 23.45 14.48 0.88
N TYR A 385 22.54 14.76 -0.04
CA TYR A 385 21.85 13.73 -0.79
C TYR A 385 22.71 13.34 -1.99
N GLU A 386 23.10 12.08 -2.08
CA GLU A 386 23.83 11.54 -3.22
C GLU A 386 22.91 10.65 -4.05
N ASN A 387 22.94 10.85 -5.37
CA ASN A 387 22.26 9.94 -6.32
C ASN A 387 22.95 8.57 -6.25
N GLY A 388 22.19 7.52 -5.92
CA GLY A 388 22.70 6.15 -5.80
C GLY A 388 22.58 5.54 -4.39
N TYR A 389 22.44 6.32 -3.35
CA TYR A 389 21.96 5.83 -2.06
C TYR A 389 20.43 5.90 -2.05
N GLY A 390 19.80 4.81 -2.49
CA GLY A 390 18.35 4.77 -2.70
C GLY A 390 17.55 5.20 -1.48
N THR A 391 16.37 5.74 -1.72
CA THR A 391 15.34 5.83 -0.69
C THR A 391 15.00 4.41 -0.29
N PHE A 392 15.49 3.96 0.86
CA PHE A 392 15.09 2.69 1.40
C PHE A 392 13.65 2.83 1.89
N TYR A 393 12.73 2.29 1.14
CA TYR A 393 11.45 1.88 1.73
C TYR A 393 11.79 0.84 2.80
N PRO A 394 11.16 0.88 3.97
CA PRO A 394 11.35 -0.17 4.96
C PRO A 394 11.11 -1.51 4.26
N ASP A 395 11.96 -2.48 4.56
CA ASP A 395 11.91 -3.84 4.07
C ASP A 395 10.46 -4.33 3.98
N GLU A 396 10.13 -5.06 2.93
CA GLU A 396 8.77 -5.59 2.65
C GLU A 396 8.20 -6.42 3.81
N SER A 397 9.06 -6.94 4.69
CA SER A 397 8.67 -7.53 5.97
C SER A 397 8.05 -6.51 6.95
N ASN A 398 8.25 -5.21 6.76
CA ASN A 398 7.57 -4.13 7.46
C ASN A 398 6.34 -3.67 6.65
N VAL A 399 5.43 -4.58 6.47
CA VAL A 399 4.15 -4.51 5.79
C VAL A 399 3.33 -3.24 6.11
N TYR A 400 3.68 -2.49 7.15
CA TYR A 400 2.91 -1.36 7.64
C TYR A 400 3.11 -0.04 6.90
N LEU A 401 4.25 0.17 6.25
CA LEU A 401 4.51 1.41 5.50
C LEU A 401 4.13 1.28 4.02
N GLN A 402 4.32 0.10 3.44
CA GLN A 402 3.81 -0.29 2.12
C GLN A 402 2.27 -0.30 2.10
N TYR A 403 1.65 -0.65 3.22
CA TYR A 403 0.20 -0.68 3.39
C TYR A 403 -0.51 0.65 3.12
N CYS A 404 0.21 1.76 3.18
CA CYS A 404 -0.37 3.05 2.85
C CYS A 404 -0.60 3.23 1.35
N VAL A 405 0.13 2.50 0.50
CA VAL A 405 0.05 2.63 -0.96
C VAL A 405 -0.74 1.48 -1.57
N ASP A 406 -0.55 0.25 -1.11
CA ASP A 406 -1.01 -0.96 -1.79
C ASP A 406 -2.38 -1.50 -1.36
N ARG A 407 -2.94 -1.08 -0.24
CA ARG A 407 -4.34 -1.39 0.13
C ARG A 407 -5.38 -0.48 -0.53
N ILE A 408 -4.98 0.25 -1.54
CA ILE A 408 -5.87 0.96 -2.46
C ILE A 408 -6.09 0.13 -3.74
N LYS A 409 -5.52 -1.06 -3.79
CA LYS A 409 -5.91 -2.04 -4.82
C LYS A 409 -7.18 -2.77 -4.43
#